data_1ea7acdc1b2b60f1560e10b39f589e2f
#
_entry.id   1ea7acdc1b2b60f1560e10b39f589e2f
#
_cell.length_a   1.000
_cell.length_b   1.000
_cell.length_c   1.000
_cell.angle_alpha   90.00
_cell.angle_beta   90.00
_cell.angle_gamma   90.00
#
_symmetry.space_group_name_H-M   'P 1'
#
loop_
_entity.id
_entity.type
_entity.pdbx_description
1 polymer ?
#
loop_
_entity_poly.entity_id
_entity_poly.type
_entity_poly.pdbx_seq_one_letter_code
_entity_poly.pdbx_strand_id
1 'polypeptide(L)'
;EAYLSLVTDAYSRKIVGYHVHDNLKTESVIKAFSTALKRRKYDGTLIHHSDRGIQYCSAQYQALHDKYGVRCSMTDGYDCYQNAVAERVNGILKNEYLVCKPRDILEAKQMVEESINTYNQRRPHLSLQYKTPDEIHRAFT
;
A
#
# COMPACT_ATOMS: atom_id res chain seq x y z
N GLU A 1 14.27 -13.47 7.12
CA GLU A 1 14.00 -12.33 6.24
C GLU A 1 12.51 -12.04 6.19
N ALA A 2 12.12 -10.78 6.26
CA ALA A 2 10.72 -10.38 6.24
C ALA A 2 10.41 -9.52 5.01
N TYR A 3 9.20 -9.65 4.50
CA TYR A 3 8.70 -8.89 3.35
C TYR A 3 7.49 -8.06 3.78
N LEU A 4 7.34 -6.91 3.15
CA LEU A 4 6.25 -5.98 3.41
C LEU A 4 5.50 -5.68 2.12
N SER A 5 4.20 -5.92 2.12
CA SER A 5 3.30 -5.51 1.03
C SER A 5 2.51 -4.31 1.47
N LEU A 6 2.50 -3.26 0.65
CA LEU A 6 1.78 -2.01 0.92
C LEU A 6 0.75 -1.73 -0.17
N VAL A 7 -0.38 -1.18 0.24
CA VAL A 7 -1.38 -0.60 -0.67
C VAL A 7 -1.49 0.87 -0.32
N THR A 8 -1.24 1.73 -1.31
CA THR A 8 -1.19 3.19 -1.12
C THR A 8 -2.27 3.86 -1.96
N ASP A 9 -2.98 4.81 -1.36
CA ASP A 9 -3.88 5.68 -2.08
C ASP A 9 -3.07 6.70 -2.87
N ALA A 10 -3.27 6.75 -4.19
CA ALA A 10 -2.46 7.58 -5.07
C ALA A 10 -2.72 9.08 -4.88
N TYR A 11 -3.90 9.45 -4.46
CA TYR A 11 -4.26 10.85 -4.25
C TYR A 11 -3.76 11.37 -2.90
N SER A 12 -4.09 10.69 -1.83
CA SER A 12 -3.75 11.14 -0.47
C SER A 12 -2.34 10.73 -0.03
N ARG A 13 -1.74 9.77 -0.70
CA ARG A 13 -0.47 9.12 -0.30
C ARG A 13 -0.60 8.30 0.98
N LYS A 14 -1.82 8.07 1.47
CA LYS A 14 -2.06 7.27 2.65
C LYS A 14 -1.79 5.79 2.37
N ILE A 15 -1.13 5.12 3.32
CA ILE A 15 -1.01 3.66 3.29
C ILE A 15 -2.33 3.11 3.87
N VAL A 16 -3.14 2.51 3.01
CA VAL A 16 -4.50 2.05 3.35
C VAL A 16 -4.58 0.56 3.64
N GLY A 17 -3.55 -0.19 3.30
CA GLY A 17 -3.47 -1.61 3.62
C GLY A 17 -2.02 -2.07 3.63
N TYR A 18 -1.72 -3.06 4.45
CA TYR A 18 -0.38 -3.64 4.50
C TYR A 18 -0.42 -5.05 5.07
N HIS A 19 0.64 -5.81 4.79
CA HIS A 19 0.85 -7.12 5.37
C HIS A 19 2.34 -7.41 5.47
N VAL A 20 2.77 -7.88 6.64
CA VAL A 20 4.16 -8.32 6.89
C VAL A 20 4.17 -9.86 6.86
N HIS A 21 5.12 -10.43 6.11
CA HIS A 21 5.18 -11.88 5.93
C HIS A 21 6.62 -12.34 5.71
N ASP A 22 6.84 -13.64 5.77
CA ASP A 22 8.15 -14.26 5.62
C ASP A 22 8.40 -14.85 4.22
N ASN A 23 7.48 -14.64 3.29
CA ASN A 23 7.58 -15.14 1.90
C ASN A 23 6.91 -14.19 0.91
N LEU A 24 7.17 -14.38 -0.37
CA LEU A 24 6.59 -13.55 -1.46
C LEU A 24 5.43 -14.26 -2.16
N LYS A 25 4.53 -14.88 -1.42
CA LYS A 25 3.36 -15.54 -1.99
C LYS A 25 2.24 -14.55 -2.33
N THR A 26 1.42 -14.92 -3.31
CA THR A 26 0.24 -14.14 -3.73
C THR A 26 -0.69 -13.83 -2.56
N GLU A 27 -0.87 -14.76 -1.64
CA GLU A 27 -1.74 -14.59 -0.46
C GLU A 27 -1.37 -13.38 0.39
N SER A 28 -0.08 -13.07 0.49
CA SER A 28 0.41 -11.93 1.26
C SER A 28 0.02 -10.60 0.65
N VAL A 29 0.10 -10.51 -0.68
CA VAL A 29 -0.33 -9.32 -1.43
C VAL A 29 -1.85 -9.16 -1.32
N ILE A 30 -2.60 -10.26 -1.44
CA ILE A 30 -4.05 -10.27 -1.32
C ILE A 30 -4.51 -9.81 0.05
N LYS A 31 -3.82 -10.20 1.12
CA LYS A 31 -4.16 -9.76 2.49
C LYS A 31 -4.03 -8.25 2.65
N ALA A 32 -2.98 -7.65 2.11
CA ALA A 32 -2.80 -6.20 2.15
C ALA A 32 -3.94 -5.49 1.42
N PHE A 33 -4.27 -5.94 0.21
CA PHE A 33 -5.33 -5.35 -0.60
C PHE A 33 -6.71 -5.58 0.02
N SER A 34 -6.98 -6.76 0.52
CA SER A 34 -8.24 -7.09 1.19
C SER A 34 -8.47 -6.20 2.41
N THR A 35 -7.43 -5.93 3.20
CA THR A 35 -7.52 -5.02 4.35
C THR A 35 -7.89 -3.61 3.89
N ALA A 36 -7.26 -3.13 2.82
CA ALA A 36 -7.57 -1.81 2.27
C ALA A 36 -9.03 -1.72 1.83
N LEU A 37 -9.53 -2.74 1.14
CA LEU A 37 -10.92 -2.77 0.64
C LEU A 37 -11.94 -2.79 1.78
N LYS A 38 -11.68 -3.56 2.83
CA LYS A 38 -12.58 -3.65 3.99
C LYS A 38 -12.67 -2.34 4.78
N ARG A 39 -11.62 -1.54 4.76
CA ARG A 39 -11.56 -0.25 5.46
C ARG A 39 -12.03 0.92 4.63
N ARG A 40 -12.33 0.69 3.36
CA ARG A 40 -12.76 1.72 2.44
C ARG A 40 -14.11 2.32 2.87
N LYS A 41 -14.19 3.66 2.92
CA LYS A 41 -15.36 4.36 3.44
C LYS A 41 -16.18 5.10 2.38
N TYR A 42 -15.80 5.03 1.11
CA TYR A 42 -16.57 5.65 0.05
C TYR A 42 -16.87 4.65 -1.06
N ASP A 43 -17.95 4.89 -1.83
CA ASP A 43 -18.49 3.94 -2.79
C ASP A 43 -18.14 4.25 -4.25
N GLY A 44 -17.29 5.23 -4.51
CA GLY A 44 -16.88 5.58 -5.87
C GLY A 44 -16.14 4.42 -6.55
N THR A 45 -16.05 4.48 -7.89
CA THR A 45 -15.26 3.51 -8.64
C THR A 45 -13.80 3.52 -8.19
N LEU A 46 -13.28 2.35 -7.88
CA LEU A 46 -11.88 2.19 -7.49
C LEU A 46 -11.10 1.53 -8.62
N ILE A 47 -9.97 2.13 -8.96
CA ILE A 47 -9.02 1.55 -9.90
C ILE A 47 -7.79 1.13 -9.09
N HIS A 48 -7.46 -0.16 -9.12
CA HIS A 48 -6.25 -0.67 -8.47
C HIS A 48 -5.15 -0.82 -9.51
N HIS A 49 -4.11 0.00 -9.38
CA HIS A 49 -2.96 -0.03 -10.27
C HIS A 49 -1.82 -0.83 -9.63
N SER A 50 -1.23 -1.73 -10.40
CA SER A 50 -0.09 -2.53 -9.95
C SER A 50 0.86 -2.77 -11.11
N ASP A 51 2.07 -3.27 -10.82
CA ASP A 51 2.94 -3.77 -11.87
C ASP A 51 2.46 -5.16 -12.34
N ARG A 52 3.12 -5.74 -13.33
CA ARG A 52 2.77 -7.05 -13.87
C ARG A 52 3.47 -8.19 -13.15
N GLY A 53 3.77 -8.03 -11.87
CA GLY A 53 4.31 -9.11 -11.07
C GLY A 53 3.38 -10.32 -11.03
N ILE A 54 3.96 -11.50 -10.85
CA ILE A 54 3.21 -12.77 -10.85
C ILE A 54 2.07 -12.73 -9.82
N GLN A 55 2.29 -12.13 -8.66
CA GLN A 55 1.30 -12.03 -7.59
C GLN A 55 0.02 -11.31 -8.04
N TYR A 56 0.18 -10.30 -8.90
CA TYR A 56 -0.94 -9.46 -9.35
C TYR A 56 -1.66 -10.03 -10.57
N CYS A 57 -1.11 -11.08 -11.20
CA CYS A 57 -1.73 -11.76 -12.32
C CYS A 57 -2.44 -13.06 -11.92
N SER A 58 -2.48 -13.38 -10.64
CA SER A 58 -3.09 -14.61 -10.14
C SER A 58 -4.62 -14.59 -10.23
N ALA A 59 -5.21 -15.79 -10.33
CA ALA A 59 -6.66 -15.93 -10.31
C ALA A 59 -7.28 -15.44 -9.01
N GLN A 60 -6.61 -15.63 -7.87
CA GLN A 60 -7.07 -15.16 -6.56
C GLN A 60 -7.16 -13.63 -6.53
N TYR A 61 -6.18 -12.96 -7.10
CA TYR A 61 -6.14 -11.50 -7.15
C TYR A 61 -7.26 -10.95 -8.03
N GLN A 62 -7.48 -11.56 -9.20
CA GLN A 62 -8.56 -11.19 -10.10
C GLN A 62 -9.95 -11.44 -9.47
N ALA A 63 -10.10 -12.54 -8.75
CA ALA A 63 -11.36 -12.84 -8.04
C ALA A 63 -11.68 -11.77 -6.98
N LEU A 64 -10.66 -11.24 -6.31
CA LEU A 64 -10.84 -10.18 -5.32
C LEU A 64 -11.30 -8.88 -5.98
N HIS A 65 -10.77 -8.55 -7.16
CA HIS A 65 -11.23 -7.39 -7.94
C HIS A 65 -12.71 -7.54 -8.31
N ASP A 66 -13.11 -8.72 -8.79
CA ASP A 66 -14.49 -8.99 -9.18
C ASP A 66 -15.44 -8.89 -8.00
N LYS A 67 -15.04 -9.42 -6.84
CA LYS A 67 -15.86 -9.40 -5.63
C LYS A 67 -16.19 -7.98 -5.16
N TYR A 68 -15.26 -7.07 -5.25
CA TYR A 68 -15.42 -5.69 -4.77
C TYR A 68 -15.69 -4.67 -5.87
N GLY A 69 -15.86 -5.12 -7.12
CA GLY A 69 -16.11 -4.22 -8.25
C GLY A 69 -14.95 -3.27 -8.54
N VAL A 70 -13.73 -3.70 -8.28
CA VAL A 70 -12.53 -2.90 -8.50
C VAL A 70 -12.05 -3.09 -9.93
N ARG A 71 -11.69 -2.00 -10.61
CA ARG A 71 -11.09 -2.06 -11.94
C ARG A 71 -9.59 -2.22 -11.82
N CYS A 72 -9.03 -3.15 -12.60
CA CYS A 72 -7.60 -3.43 -12.60
C CYS A 72 -6.88 -2.60 -13.66
N SER A 73 -5.76 -1.99 -13.27
CA SER A 73 -4.85 -1.31 -14.16
C SER A 73 -3.43 -1.79 -13.86
N MET A 74 -2.66 -2.15 -14.89
CA MET A 74 -1.31 -2.65 -14.71
C MET A 74 -0.30 -1.84 -15.50
N THR A 75 0.87 -1.62 -14.88
CA THR A 75 1.99 -0.97 -15.53
C THR A 75 2.48 -1.80 -16.71
N ASP A 76 2.82 -1.13 -17.80
CA ASP A 76 3.27 -1.74 -19.04
C ASP A 76 4.75 -2.16 -19.02
N GLY A 77 5.38 -2.19 -17.88
CA GLY A 77 6.75 -2.67 -17.72
C GLY A 77 7.83 -1.65 -18.11
N TYR A 78 7.54 -0.74 -19.03
CA TYR A 78 8.48 0.27 -19.49
C TYR A 78 8.16 1.68 -18.97
N ASP A 79 6.99 1.88 -18.40
CA ASP A 79 6.56 3.18 -17.88
C ASP A 79 6.71 3.22 -16.36
N CYS A 80 7.86 3.68 -15.90
CA CYS A 80 8.14 3.79 -14.47
C CYS A 80 7.33 4.87 -13.77
N TYR A 81 6.73 5.82 -14.50
CA TYR A 81 5.91 6.86 -13.88
C TYR A 81 4.59 6.33 -13.32
N GLN A 82 4.08 5.25 -13.89
CA GLN A 82 2.81 4.66 -13.43
C GLN A 82 2.87 4.12 -12.00
N ASN A 83 4.07 3.76 -11.52
CA ASN A 83 4.27 3.27 -10.14
C ASN A 83 5.01 4.26 -9.25
N ALA A 84 5.20 5.50 -9.69
CA ALA A 84 6.02 6.49 -8.98
C ALA A 84 5.53 6.75 -7.56
N VAL A 85 4.20 6.79 -7.34
CA VAL A 85 3.64 7.02 -6.01
C VAL A 85 3.98 5.85 -5.07
N ALA A 86 3.77 4.63 -5.52
CA ALA A 86 4.07 3.44 -4.72
C ALA A 86 5.57 3.37 -4.38
N GLU A 87 6.43 3.60 -5.36
CA GLU A 87 7.87 3.62 -5.16
C GLU A 87 8.29 4.70 -4.17
N ARG A 88 7.71 5.88 -4.28
CA ARG A 88 8.01 7.00 -3.37
C ARG A 88 7.62 6.68 -1.94
N VAL A 89 6.43 6.15 -1.71
CA VAL A 89 5.94 5.79 -0.37
C VAL A 89 6.77 4.64 0.21
N ASN A 90 7.08 3.62 -0.58
CA ASN A 90 7.95 2.53 -0.16
C ASN A 90 9.32 3.06 0.26
N GLY A 91 9.90 3.97 -0.51
CA GLY A 91 11.19 4.58 -0.20
C GLY A 91 11.15 5.40 1.08
N ILE A 92 10.10 6.17 1.30
CA ILE A 92 9.93 6.95 2.52
C ILE A 92 9.87 6.02 3.74
N LEU A 93 9.03 4.99 3.67
CA LEU A 93 8.88 4.07 4.80
C LEU A 93 10.18 3.36 5.11
N LYS A 94 10.86 2.86 4.09
CA LYS A 94 12.13 2.15 4.25
C LYS A 94 13.24 3.04 4.80
N ASN A 95 13.37 4.26 4.29
CA ASN A 95 14.53 5.12 4.59
C ASN A 95 14.33 6.02 5.80
N GLU A 96 13.08 6.38 6.12
CA GLU A 96 12.79 7.30 7.23
C GLU A 96 12.28 6.60 8.49
N TYR A 97 11.65 5.44 8.37
CA TYR A 97 10.97 4.77 9.49
C TYR A 97 11.52 3.38 9.81
N LEU A 98 11.79 2.56 8.82
CA LEU A 98 12.23 1.17 9.03
C LEU A 98 13.75 1.08 8.93
N VAL A 99 14.44 1.88 9.73
CA VAL A 99 15.91 1.99 9.68
C VAL A 99 16.63 0.98 10.58
N CYS A 100 15.93 0.39 11.53
CA CYS A 100 16.49 -0.62 12.44
C CYS A 100 16.06 -2.01 12.01
N LYS A 101 16.97 -2.98 12.13
CA LYS A 101 16.67 -4.36 11.78
C LYS A 101 15.88 -5.02 12.91
N PRO A 102 14.68 -5.60 12.64
CA PRO A 102 13.93 -6.31 13.66
C PRO A 102 14.59 -7.65 14.01
N ARG A 103 14.35 -8.12 15.24
CA ARG A 103 14.90 -9.39 15.74
C ARG A 103 14.12 -10.59 15.21
N ASP A 104 12.81 -10.43 15.02
CA ASP A 104 11.92 -11.48 14.56
C ASP A 104 10.72 -10.89 13.84
N ILE A 105 9.81 -11.76 13.35
CA ILE A 105 8.63 -11.33 12.59
C ILE A 105 7.63 -10.54 13.45
N LEU A 106 7.53 -10.84 14.74
CA LEU A 106 6.63 -10.11 15.65
C LEU A 106 7.10 -8.68 15.84
N GLU A 107 8.38 -8.48 16.04
CA GLU A 107 8.97 -7.14 16.14
C GLU A 107 8.84 -6.40 14.82
N ALA A 108 9.04 -7.08 13.69
CA ALA A 108 8.86 -6.48 12.37
C ALA A 108 7.43 -5.97 12.18
N LYS A 109 6.42 -6.75 12.56
CA LYS A 109 5.00 -6.34 12.47
C LYS A 109 4.71 -5.13 13.32
N GLN A 110 5.24 -5.08 14.54
CA GLN A 110 5.06 -3.94 15.44
C GLN A 110 5.73 -2.68 14.89
N MET A 111 6.95 -2.80 14.41
CA MET A 111 7.68 -1.67 13.81
C MET A 111 6.93 -1.11 12.59
N VAL A 112 6.42 -1.98 11.73
CA VAL A 112 5.67 -1.58 10.54
C VAL A 112 4.39 -0.87 10.93
N GLU A 113 3.62 -1.41 11.87
CA GLU A 113 2.37 -0.78 12.32
C GLU A 113 2.61 0.63 12.87
N GLU A 114 3.58 0.78 13.76
CA GLU A 114 3.92 2.09 14.33
C GLU A 114 4.41 3.07 13.26
N SER A 115 5.24 2.60 12.35
CA SER A 115 5.78 3.42 11.26
C SER A 115 4.69 3.90 10.32
N ILE A 116 3.76 3.02 9.95
CA ILE A 116 2.65 3.36 9.06
C ILE A 116 1.71 4.36 9.72
N ASN A 117 1.39 4.17 10.99
CA ASN A 117 0.55 5.11 11.72
C ASN A 117 1.20 6.50 11.79
N THR A 118 2.49 6.56 12.11
CA THR A 118 3.23 7.82 12.17
C THR A 118 3.30 8.47 10.79
N TYR A 119 3.59 7.70 9.75
CA TYR A 119 3.62 8.19 8.38
C TYR A 119 2.27 8.80 7.98
N ASN A 120 1.18 8.08 8.18
CA ASN A 120 -0.15 8.53 7.77
C ASN A 120 -0.60 9.78 8.52
N GLN A 121 -0.32 9.87 9.81
CA GLN A 121 -0.86 10.91 10.68
C GLN A 121 0.03 12.14 10.76
N ARG A 122 1.33 11.99 10.56
CA ARG A 122 2.29 13.05 10.89
C ARG A 122 3.26 13.44 9.79
N ARG A 123 3.38 12.66 8.73
CA ARG A 123 4.36 12.98 7.70
C ARG A 123 3.77 13.91 6.64
N PRO A 124 4.18 15.19 6.60
CA PRO A 124 3.74 16.10 5.54
C PRO A 124 4.43 15.76 4.21
N HIS A 125 3.75 16.04 3.11
CA HIS A 125 4.29 15.91 1.76
C HIS A 125 4.27 17.25 1.04
N LEU A 126 5.35 17.58 0.36
CA LEU A 126 5.39 18.78 -0.47
C LEU A 126 4.29 18.75 -1.54
N SER A 127 4.10 17.59 -2.18
CA SER A 127 3.08 17.41 -3.22
C SER A 127 1.65 17.56 -2.68
N LEU A 128 1.45 17.50 -1.36
CA LEU A 128 0.16 17.70 -0.71
C LEU A 128 0.08 19.06 0.01
N GLN A 129 0.91 20.01 -0.42
CA GLN A 129 1.00 21.34 0.20
C GLN A 129 1.30 21.24 1.71
N TYR A 130 2.23 20.36 2.07
CA TYR A 130 2.68 20.09 3.44
C TYR A 130 1.61 19.50 4.36
N LYS A 131 0.53 18.98 3.81
CA LYS A 131 -0.46 18.22 4.60
C LYS A 131 -0.04 16.78 4.72
N THR A 132 -0.60 16.10 5.73
CA THR A 132 -0.34 14.67 5.94
C THR A 132 -1.28 13.82 5.08
N PRO A 133 -0.93 12.54 4.82
CA PRO A 133 -1.83 11.64 4.12
C PRO A 133 -3.22 11.56 4.75
N ASP A 134 -3.32 11.46 6.07
CA ASP A 134 -4.63 11.37 6.74
C ASP A 134 -5.48 12.61 6.55
N GLU A 135 -4.88 13.81 6.59
CA GLU A 135 -5.61 15.06 6.37
C GLU A 135 -6.26 15.09 4.98
N ILE A 136 -5.51 14.71 3.95
CA ILE A 136 -6.02 14.68 2.59
C ILE A 136 -7.04 13.56 2.40
N HIS A 137 -6.77 12.38 2.96
CA HIS A 137 -7.65 11.21 2.78
C HIS A 137 -9.02 11.45 3.39
N ARG A 138 -9.10 12.08 4.55
CA ARG A 138 -10.37 12.39 5.23
C ARG A 138 -11.27 13.33 4.44
N ALA A 139 -10.73 14.11 3.53
CA ALA A 139 -11.53 15.00 2.69
C ALA A 139 -12.51 14.25 1.78
N PHE A 140 -12.34 12.93 1.60
CA PHE A 140 -13.18 12.09 0.75
C PHE A 140 -14.14 11.19 1.52
N THR A 141 -14.11 11.21 2.83
CA THR A 141 -14.95 10.32 3.65
C THR A 141 -16.01 11.06 4.43
#